data_03332f6d1e5a821d6f199b48ad6338fc
#
_entry.id   03332f6d1e5a821d6f199b48ad6338fc
#
_cell.length_a   1.000
_cell.length_b   1.000
_cell.length_c   1.000
_cell.angle_alpha   90.00
_cell.angle_beta   90.00
_cell.angle_gamma   90.00
#
_symmetry.space_group_name_H-M   'P 1'
#
loop_
_entity.id
_entity.type
_entity.pdbx_description
1 polymer ?
#
loop_
_entity_poly.entity_id
_entity_poly.type
_entity_poly.pdbx_seq_one_letter_code
_entity_poly.pdbx_strand_id
1 'polypeptide(L)'
;MITGEIKNQIDQIWDTFFVAGVTNPITVLEQMTYIFFMKMLDDKQLQEEDNARDFDGEVKNPTFPAGKMWLNPDTNQEVPYESMRWSVFRNTGSENMYNMIRQNVFEFIKHIGTGEESAYSRYMKTAIFLIPNARTLTKIVDGVDALDMNNRDAMGDVYEYILGKMAASGTNGQFRTPRHIIRMIVEMMEPTPQDYICDPAMGSAGFLVEAVKYIKEHYETAFYAAEEVHHIKTSLINGYDTDQTMLRIGAMNLMLHDVTAPELAWKDSL
;
A
#
# COMPACT_ATOMS: atom_id res chain seq x y z
N MET A 1 13.05 3.96 -11.35
CA MET A 1 12.40 5.23 -11.82
C MET A 1 11.37 4.89 -12.90
N ILE A 2 10.11 5.26 -12.70
CA ILE A 2 9.03 4.93 -13.65
C ILE A 2 9.21 5.64 -14.99
N THR A 3 8.85 4.93 -16.09
CA THR A 3 8.92 5.45 -17.47
C THR A 3 7.87 6.53 -17.73
N GLY A 4 8.03 7.29 -18.84
CA GLY A 4 7.03 8.28 -19.25
C GLY A 4 5.66 7.66 -19.57
N GLU A 5 5.63 6.43 -20.07
CA GLU A 5 4.40 5.70 -20.36
C GLU A 5 3.61 5.37 -19.08
N ILE A 6 4.28 4.81 -18.06
CA ILE A 6 3.67 4.53 -16.76
C ILE A 6 3.16 5.84 -16.10
N LYS A 7 3.92 6.94 -16.20
CA LYS A 7 3.45 8.25 -15.72
C LYS A 7 2.14 8.67 -16.39
N ASN A 8 2.06 8.57 -17.71
CA ASN A 8 0.86 8.92 -18.45
C ASN A 8 -0.34 8.05 -18.06
N GLN A 9 -0.13 6.75 -17.85
CA GLN A 9 -1.19 5.84 -17.39
C GLN A 9 -1.69 6.23 -16.00
N ILE A 10 -0.78 6.54 -15.06
CA ILE A 10 -1.16 7.00 -13.72
C ILE A 10 -1.91 8.32 -13.79
N ASP A 11 -1.49 9.25 -14.66
CA ASP A 11 -2.17 10.53 -14.87
C ASP A 11 -3.60 10.34 -15.38
N GLN A 12 -3.83 9.40 -16.30
CA GLN A 12 -5.17 9.03 -16.77
C GLN A 12 -6.06 8.44 -15.66
N ILE A 13 -5.49 7.59 -14.79
CA ILE A 13 -6.21 7.06 -13.63
C ILE A 13 -6.57 8.22 -12.69
N TRP A 14 -5.62 9.09 -12.39
CA TRP A 14 -5.83 10.28 -11.57
C TRP A 14 -6.95 11.18 -12.11
N ASP A 15 -6.91 11.49 -13.40
CA ASP A 15 -7.91 12.33 -14.06
C ASP A 15 -9.31 11.67 -14.05
N THR A 16 -9.38 10.34 -14.06
CA THR A 16 -10.66 9.61 -13.95
C THR A 16 -11.37 9.92 -12.63
N PHE A 17 -10.64 10.10 -11.53
CA PHE A 17 -11.22 10.51 -10.24
C PHE A 17 -11.78 11.94 -10.31
N PHE A 18 -11.03 12.88 -10.89
CA PHE A 18 -11.46 14.26 -11.04
C PHE A 18 -12.73 14.39 -11.89
N VAL A 19 -12.78 13.69 -13.02
CA VAL A 19 -13.97 13.65 -13.90
C VAL A 19 -15.18 13.04 -13.17
N ALA A 20 -14.95 12.13 -12.23
CA ALA A 20 -16.01 11.53 -11.43
C ALA A 20 -16.43 12.37 -10.20
N GLY A 21 -15.86 13.56 -10.03
CA GLY A 21 -16.18 14.48 -8.93
C GLY A 21 -15.39 14.27 -7.64
N VAL A 22 -14.40 13.37 -7.63
CA VAL A 22 -13.46 13.22 -6.51
C VAL A 22 -12.29 14.16 -6.76
N THR A 23 -12.40 15.40 -6.27
CA THR A 23 -11.47 16.50 -6.63
C THR A 23 -10.41 16.81 -5.58
N ASN A 24 -10.57 16.31 -4.35
CA ASN A 24 -9.56 16.49 -3.31
C ASN A 24 -8.35 15.55 -3.58
N PRO A 25 -7.14 16.08 -3.79
CA PRO A 25 -5.96 15.27 -4.10
C PRO A 25 -5.62 14.23 -3.05
N ILE A 26 -5.81 14.52 -1.76
CA ILE A 26 -5.60 13.53 -0.68
C ILE A 26 -6.59 12.37 -0.80
N THR A 27 -7.85 12.68 -1.05
CA THR A 27 -8.87 11.66 -1.24
C THR A 27 -8.56 10.78 -2.46
N VAL A 28 -8.15 11.40 -3.58
CA VAL A 28 -7.74 10.64 -4.78
C VAL A 28 -6.57 9.71 -4.46
N LEU A 29 -5.54 10.23 -3.78
CA LEU A 29 -4.39 9.43 -3.34
C LEU A 29 -4.81 8.24 -2.49
N GLU A 30 -5.65 8.47 -1.48
CA GLU A 30 -6.16 7.39 -0.61
C GLU A 30 -6.90 6.33 -1.42
N GLN A 31 -7.85 6.73 -2.26
CA GLN A 31 -8.63 5.78 -3.07
C GLN A 31 -7.75 5.00 -4.06
N MET A 32 -6.81 5.66 -4.73
CA MET A 32 -5.83 4.99 -5.59
C MET A 32 -5.02 3.96 -4.80
N THR A 33 -4.56 4.34 -3.62
CA THR A 33 -3.75 3.46 -2.76
C THR A 33 -4.54 2.21 -2.36
N TYR A 34 -5.83 2.33 -2.04
CA TYR A 34 -6.67 1.17 -1.73
C TYR A 34 -6.73 0.19 -2.91
N ILE A 35 -6.93 0.72 -4.12
CA ILE A 35 -7.01 -0.11 -5.34
C ILE A 35 -5.65 -0.79 -5.63
N PHE A 36 -4.54 -0.04 -5.54
CA PHE A 36 -3.22 -0.62 -5.70
C PHE A 36 -2.92 -1.71 -4.66
N PHE A 37 -3.33 -1.46 -3.41
CA PHE A 37 -3.13 -2.43 -2.34
C PHE A 37 -3.89 -3.73 -2.59
N MET A 38 -5.14 -3.65 -3.07
CA MET A 38 -5.94 -4.83 -3.44
C MET A 38 -5.23 -5.65 -4.54
N LYS A 39 -4.70 -4.98 -5.57
CA LYS A 39 -3.93 -5.66 -6.62
C LYS A 39 -2.67 -6.30 -6.07
N MET A 40 -1.88 -5.57 -5.29
CA MET A 40 -0.62 -6.05 -4.72
C MET A 40 -0.81 -7.31 -3.85
N LEU A 41 -1.89 -7.38 -3.08
CA LEU A 41 -2.18 -8.56 -2.24
C LEU A 41 -2.37 -9.82 -3.09
N ASP A 42 -3.08 -9.73 -4.20
CA ASP A 42 -3.30 -10.88 -5.09
C ASP A 42 -2.05 -11.19 -5.93
N ASP A 43 -1.36 -10.18 -6.47
CA ASP A 43 -0.11 -10.36 -7.21
C ASP A 43 0.94 -11.07 -6.35
N LYS A 44 1.05 -10.69 -5.07
CA LYS A 44 1.95 -11.33 -4.11
C LYS A 44 1.57 -12.80 -3.89
N GLN A 45 0.29 -13.07 -3.66
CA GLN A 45 -0.16 -14.45 -3.47
C GLN A 45 0.04 -15.29 -4.74
N LEU A 46 -0.25 -14.77 -5.93
CA LEU A 46 0.03 -15.46 -7.20
C LEU A 46 1.50 -15.82 -7.32
N GLN A 47 2.40 -14.91 -6.97
CA GLN A 47 3.84 -15.18 -7.00
C GLN A 47 4.24 -16.25 -5.97
N GLU A 48 3.66 -16.24 -4.77
CA GLU A 48 3.90 -17.27 -3.75
C GLU A 48 3.35 -18.65 -4.19
N GLU A 49 2.19 -18.66 -4.86
CA GLU A 49 1.58 -19.88 -5.43
C GLU A 49 2.43 -20.45 -6.58
N ASP A 50 2.98 -19.60 -7.46
CA ASP A 50 3.87 -20.02 -8.54
C ASP A 50 5.19 -20.56 -7.99
N ASN A 51 5.81 -19.88 -7.02
CA ASN A 51 7.02 -20.35 -6.36
C ASN A 51 6.77 -21.71 -5.64
N ALA A 52 5.65 -21.85 -4.94
CA ALA A 52 5.30 -23.08 -4.25
C ALA A 52 5.13 -24.25 -5.24
N ARG A 53 4.53 -23.99 -6.40
CA ARG A 53 4.38 -25.00 -7.48
C ARG A 53 5.72 -25.44 -8.05
N ASP A 54 6.65 -24.51 -8.25
CA ASP A 54 7.97 -24.80 -8.81
C ASP A 54 8.87 -25.62 -7.86
N PHE A 55 8.62 -25.53 -6.56
CA PHE A 55 9.42 -26.22 -5.52
C PHE A 55 8.64 -27.32 -4.76
N ASP A 56 7.52 -27.83 -5.29
CA ASP A 56 6.64 -28.83 -4.65
C ASP A 56 6.25 -28.47 -3.20
N GLY A 57 6.07 -27.17 -2.92
CA GLY A 57 5.73 -26.65 -1.60
C GLY A 57 4.28 -26.18 -1.49
N GLU A 58 3.93 -25.68 -0.31
CA GLU A 58 2.63 -25.02 -0.07
C GLU A 58 2.85 -23.57 0.37
N VAL A 59 1.93 -22.68 0.00
CA VAL A 59 1.95 -21.28 0.44
C VAL A 59 1.67 -21.25 1.94
N LYS A 60 2.64 -20.72 2.70
CA LYS A 60 2.48 -20.54 4.15
C LYS A 60 1.70 -19.25 4.40
N ASN A 61 0.57 -19.35 5.13
CA ASN A 61 -0.28 -18.21 5.51
C ASN A 61 -0.79 -17.38 4.31
N PRO A 62 -1.53 -17.99 3.37
CA PRO A 62 -2.05 -17.26 2.21
C PRO A 62 -3.01 -16.15 2.64
N THR A 63 -2.95 -15.00 1.97
CA THR A 63 -3.88 -13.88 2.16
C THR A 63 -5.32 -14.29 1.80
N PHE A 64 -5.47 -15.08 0.75
CA PHE A 64 -6.74 -15.62 0.26
C PHE A 64 -6.73 -17.15 0.30
N PRO A 65 -6.97 -17.80 1.46
CA PRO A 65 -6.88 -19.24 1.59
C PRO A 65 -7.96 -19.94 0.76
N ALA A 66 -7.52 -20.86 -0.13
CA ALA A 66 -8.40 -21.58 -1.04
C ALA A 66 -9.45 -22.40 -0.29
N GLY A 67 -10.68 -22.39 -0.81
CA GLY A 67 -11.81 -23.13 -0.25
C GLY A 67 -12.30 -22.64 1.12
N LYS A 68 -11.79 -21.52 1.64
CA LYS A 68 -12.25 -20.92 2.90
C LYS A 68 -13.17 -19.73 2.68
N MET A 69 -13.97 -19.44 3.71
CA MET A 69 -14.91 -18.31 3.76
C MET A 69 -14.37 -17.27 4.73
N TRP A 70 -14.48 -16.01 4.33
CA TRP A 70 -14.28 -14.85 5.19
C TRP A 70 -15.63 -14.35 5.71
N LEU A 71 -15.74 -14.15 7.00
CA LEU A 71 -16.93 -13.57 7.61
C LEU A 71 -16.79 -12.05 7.59
N ASN A 72 -17.65 -11.39 6.79
CA ASN A 72 -17.68 -9.93 6.74
C ASN A 72 -18.24 -9.37 8.07
N PRO A 73 -17.46 -8.58 8.82
CA PRO A 73 -17.86 -8.09 10.14
C PRO A 73 -19.05 -7.10 10.10
N ASP A 74 -19.22 -6.37 8.99
CA ASP A 74 -20.28 -5.37 8.85
C ASP A 74 -21.62 -6.00 8.46
N THR A 75 -21.60 -7.02 7.60
CA THR A 75 -22.82 -7.64 7.05
C THR A 75 -23.14 -8.98 7.68
N ASN A 76 -22.21 -9.56 8.41
CA ASN A 76 -22.28 -10.93 8.97
C ASN A 76 -22.51 -12.01 7.89
N GLN A 77 -22.07 -11.77 6.65
CA GLN A 77 -22.15 -12.70 5.54
C GLN A 77 -20.82 -13.39 5.31
N GLU A 78 -20.88 -14.67 4.96
CA GLU A 78 -19.71 -15.43 4.55
C GLU A 78 -19.42 -15.19 3.06
N VAL A 79 -18.17 -14.82 2.74
CA VAL A 79 -17.70 -14.52 1.39
C VAL A 79 -16.50 -15.42 1.08
N PRO A 80 -16.48 -16.14 -0.05
CA PRO A 80 -15.32 -16.93 -0.43
C PRO A 80 -14.09 -16.03 -0.59
N TYR A 81 -12.97 -16.37 0.05
CA TYR A 81 -11.72 -15.63 -0.12
C TYR A 81 -11.31 -15.48 -1.58
N GLU A 82 -11.51 -16.54 -2.37
CA GLU A 82 -11.19 -16.56 -3.80
C GLU A 82 -11.93 -15.49 -4.59
N SER A 83 -13.20 -15.19 -4.25
CA SER A 83 -13.99 -14.17 -4.93
C SER A 83 -13.49 -12.74 -4.67
N MET A 84 -12.69 -12.54 -3.62
CA MET A 84 -12.11 -11.25 -3.25
C MET A 84 -10.74 -11.00 -3.90
N ARG A 85 -10.19 -11.96 -4.65
CA ARG A 85 -8.94 -11.82 -5.39
C ARG A 85 -9.09 -10.87 -6.57
N TRP A 86 -8.09 -10.04 -6.82
CA TRP A 86 -8.04 -9.14 -7.98
C TRP A 86 -8.23 -9.90 -9.29
N SER A 87 -7.50 -10.98 -9.50
CA SER A 87 -7.57 -11.84 -10.67
C SER A 87 -8.95 -12.45 -10.94
N VAL A 88 -9.80 -12.52 -9.91
CA VAL A 88 -11.17 -13.05 -10.01
C VAL A 88 -12.18 -11.93 -10.21
N PHE A 89 -12.26 -10.95 -9.31
CA PHE A 89 -13.33 -9.95 -9.37
C PHE A 89 -13.20 -9.02 -10.58
N ARG A 90 -12.00 -8.72 -11.07
CA ARG A 90 -11.80 -7.87 -12.26
C ARG A 90 -12.48 -8.43 -13.53
N ASN A 91 -12.67 -9.75 -13.60
CA ASN A 91 -13.31 -10.43 -14.73
C ASN A 91 -14.82 -10.53 -14.59
N THR A 92 -15.41 -9.98 -13.53
CA THR A 92 -16.87 -9.92 -13.33
C THR A 92 -17.46 -8.68 -14.01
N GLY A 93 -18.79 -8.66 -14.18
CA GLY A 93 -19.44 -7.46 -14.72
C GLY A 93 -19.26 -6.24 -13.80
N SER A 94 -19.25 -5.03 -14.37
CA SER A 94 -18.93 -3.77 -13.66
C SER A 94 -19.70 -3.59 -12.35
N GLU A 95 -20.99 -3.89 -12.31
CA GLU A 95 -21.81 -3.76 -11.11
C GLU A 95 -21.43 -4.81 -10.04
N ASN A 96 -21.15 -6.05 -10.45
CA ASN A 96 -20.74 -7.10 -9.55
C ASN A 96 -19.37 -6.79 -8.94
N MET A 97 -18.43 -6.33 -9.76
CA MET A 97 -17.10 -5.89 -9.31
C MET A 97 -17.21 -4.73 -8.33
N TYR A 98 -18.03 -3.72 -8.63
CA TYR A 98 -18.22 -2.57 -7.75
C TYR A 98 -18.79 -3.00 -6.39
N ASN A 99 -19.82 -3.85 -6.40
CA ASN A 99 -20.42 -4.33 -5.17
C ASN A 99 -19.47 -5.22 -4.38
N MET A 100 -18.71 -6.11 -5.04
CA MET A 100 -17.69 -6.96 -4.41
C MET A 100 -16.61 -6.11 -3.74
N ILE A 101 -16.05 -5.15 -4.46
CA ILE A 101 -14.99 -4.29 -3.91
C ILE A 101 -15.54 -3.45 -2.74
N ARG A 102 -16.64 -2.75 -2.94
CA ARG A 102 -17.18 -1.83 -1.95
C ARG A 102 -17.64 -2.51 -0.67
N GLN A 103 -18.30 -3.67 -0.78
CA GLN A 103 -18.92 -4.33 0.37
C GLN A 103 -18.03 -5.35 1.06
N ASN A 104 -17.10 -5.97 0.31
CA ASN A 104 -16.32 -7.08 0.84
C ASN A 104 -14.81 -6.85 0.78
N VAL A 105 -14.23 -6.58 -0.39
CA VAL A 105 -12.77 -6.46 -0.51
C VAL A 105 -12.24 -5.27 0.28
N PHE A 106 -12.96 -4.14 0.25
CA PHE A 106 -12.56 -2.94 1.01
C PHE A 106 -12.61 -3.19 2.53
N GLU A 107 -13.67 -3.84 3.02
CA GLU A 107 -13.76 -4.22 4.43
C GLU A 107 -12.70 -5.29 4.80
N PHE A 108 -12.46 -6.25 3.91
CA PHE A 108 -11.40 -7.24 4.12
C PHE A 108 -10.03 -6.57 4.31
N ILE A 109 -9.63 -5.65 3.43
CA ILE A 109 -8.32 -4.98 3.57
C ILE A 109 -8.20 -4.13 4.84
N LYS A 110 -9.29 -3.62 5.40
CA LYS A 110 -9.27 -2.92 6.68
C LYS A 110 -8.93 -3.83 7.87
N HIS A 111 -9.16 -5.13 7.71
CA HIS A 111 -8.99 -6.13 8.77
C HIS A 111 -7.80 -7.07 8.53
N ILE A 112 -6.98 -6.86 7.50
CA ILE A 112 -5.78 -7.65 7.26
C ILE A 112 -4.79 -7.45 8.42
N GLY A 113 -4.24 -8.56 8.93
CA GLY A 113 -3.23 -8.53 9.98
C GLY A 113 -3.80 -8.46 11.41
N THR A 114 -5.06 -8.84 11.62
CA THR A 114 -5.78 -8.72 12.91
C THR A 114 -5.31 -9.68 14.03
N GLY A 115 -4.15 -10.30 13.93
CA GLY A 115 -3.56 -11.04 15.06
C GLY A 115 -3.01 -10.14 16.17
N GLU A 116 -2.47 -8.99 15.80
CA GLU A 116 -2.05 -7.88 16.67
C GLU A 116 -2.47 -6.59 15.99
N GLU A 117 -2.84 -5.53 16.75
CA GLU A 117 -3.23 -4.23 16.17
C GLU A 117 -2.04 -3.57 15.46
N SER A 118 -1.82 -3.92 14.19
CA SER A 118 -0.80 -3.26 13.39
C SER A 118 -1.15 -1.78 13.19
N ALA A 119 -0.14 -0.93 12.99
CA ALA A 119 -0.36 0.49 12.67
C ALA A 119 -1.28 0.64 11.45
N TYR A 120 -1.11 -0.22 10.43
CA TYR A 120 -1.95 -0.26 9.24
C TYR A 120 -3.42 -0.50 9.59
N SER A 121 -3.76 -1.57 10.32
CA SER A 121 -5.16 -1.89 10.65
C SER A 121 -5.80 -0.79 11.51
N ARG A 122 -5.02 -0.20 12.45
CA ARG A 122 -5.48 0.91 13.30
C ARG A 122 -5.92 2.11 12.48
N TYR A 123 -5.12 2.54 11.51
CA TYR A 123 -5.44 3.72 10.69
C TYR A 123 -6.41 3.41 9.56
N MET A 124 -6.52 2.15 9.13
CA MET A 124 -7.50 1.73 8.12
C MET A 124 -8.93 1.64 8.66
N LYS A 125 -9.14 1.47 9.96
CA LYS A 125 -10.50 1.40 10.57
C LYS A 125 -11.38 2.59 10.17
N THR A 126 -10.82 3.78 10.01
CA THR A 126 -11.55 5.00 9.64
C THR A 126 -11.55 5.29 8.14
N ALA A 127 -11.00 4.39 7.32
CA ALA A 127 -10.98 4.54 5.87
C ALA A 127 -12.38 4.44 5.28
N ILE A 128 -12.66 5.24 4.25
CA ILE A 128 -13.95 5.27 3.56
C ILE A 128 -13.74 5.05 2.06
N PHE A 129 -14.56 4.19 1.47
CA PHE A 129 -14.55 3.98 0.03
C PHE A 129 -15.43 5.05 -0.65
N LEU A 130 -14.80 5.91 -1.49
CA LEU A 130 -15.42 7.09 -2.07
C LEU A 130 -15.50 7.07 -3.61
N ILE A 131 -15.18 5.95 -4.26
CA ILE A 131 -15.37 5.81 -5.71
C ILE A 131 -16.87 5.75 -5.98
N PRO A 132 -17.45 6.69 -6.77
CA PRO A 132 -18.89 6.95 -6.72
C PRO A 132 -19.76 5.92 -7.43
N ASN A 133 -19.24 5.19 -8.41
CA ASN A 133 -20.04 4.26 -9.22
C ASN A 133 -19.20 3.21 -9.95
N ALA A 134 -19.89 2.17 -10.44
CA ALA A 134 -19.28 1.04 -11.12
C ALA A 134 -18.48 1.43 -12.38
N ARG A 135 -18.98 2.38 -13.18
CA ARG A 135 -18.29 2.83 -14.41
C ARG A 135 -16.93 3.47 -14.10
N THR A 136 -16.86 4.31 -13.08
CA THR A 136 -15.64 4.95 -12.64
C THR A 136 -14.66 3.91 -12.10
N LEU A 137 -15.14 3.00 -11.23
CA LEU A 137 -14.30 1.94 -10.68
C LEU A 137 -13.73 1.04 -11.78
N THR A 138 -14.53 0.63 -12.77
CA THR A 138 -14.06 -0.19 -13.88
C THR A 138 -12.89 0.47 -14.62
N LYS A 139 -13.02 1.76 -14.96
CA LYS A 139 -11.93 2.50 -15.62
C LYS A 139 -10.65 2.55 -14.79
N ILE A 140 -10.80 2.70 -13.47
CA ILE A 140 -9.66 2.74 -12.55
C ILE A 140 -9.00 1.36 -12.48
N VAL A 141 -9.79 0.29 -12.31
CA VAL A 141 -9.30 -1.09 -12.27
C VAL A 141 -8.61 -1.47 -13.58
N ASP A 142 -9.21 -1.16 -14.73
CA ASP A 142 -8.62 -1.41 -16.05
C ASP A 142 -7.29 -0.65 -16.22
N GLY A 143 -7.25 0.61 -15.76
CA GLY A 143 -6.03 1.42 -15.81
C GLY A 143 -4.92 0.86 -14.92
N VAL A 144 -5.25 0.43 -13.70
CA VAL A 144 -4.29 -0.19 -12.77
C VAL A 144 -3.82 -1.55 -13.28
N ASP A 145 -4.71 -2.33 -13.90
CA ASP A 145 -4.36 -3.64 -14.45
C ASP A 145 -3.43 -3.53 -15.67
N ALA A 146 -3.55 -2.45 -16.43
CA ALA A 146 -2.68 -2.16 -17.57
C ALA A 146 -1.28 -1.65 -17.17
N LEU A 147 -1.04 -1.29 -15.90
CA LEU A 147 0.29 -0.88 -15.44
C LEU A 147 1.22 -2.10 -15.44
N ASP A 148 2.35 -1.97 -16.11
CA ASP A 148 3.42 -2.98 -16.03
C ASP A 148 4.12 -2.90 -14.66
N MET A 149 3.76 -3.82 -13.78
CA MET A 149 4.22 -3.91 -12.41
C MET A 149 5.24 -5.04 -12.19
N ASN A 150 5.90 -5.51 -13.25
CA ASN A 150 6.82 -6.65 -13.21
C ASN A 150 8.04 -6.45 -12.30
N ASN A 151 8.27 -5.25 -11.80
CA ASN A 151 9.32 -4.97 -10.82
C ASN A 151 8.69 -4.68 -9.43
N ARG A 152 9.11 -5.38 -8.38
CA ARG A 152 8.64 -5.17 -6.98
C ARG A 152 8.76 -3.70 -6.52
N ASP A 153 9.77 -2.98 -7.03
CA ASP A 153 9.97 -1.56 -6.70
C ASP A 153 9.04 -0.62 -7.50
N ALA A 154 8.41 -1.12 -8.58
CA ALA A 154 7.58 -0.28 -9.44
C ALA A 154 6.35 0.26 -8.70
N MET A 155 5.72 -0.52 -7.83
CA MET A 155 4.56 -0.09 -7.05
C MET A 155 4.92 1.06 -6.09
N GLY A 156 6.03 0.94 -5.38
CA GLY A 156 6.55 2.01 -4.53
C GLY A 156 6.86 3.28 -5.32
N ASP A 157 7.49 3.16 -6.49
CA ASP A 157 7.78 4.28 -7.38
C ASP A 157 6.50 4.94 -7.93
N VAL A 158 5.49 4.15 -8.30
CA VAL A 158 4.14 4.64 -8.69
C VAL A 158 3.51 5.43 -7.56
N TYR A 159 3.52 4.88 -6.35
CA TYR A 159 2.96 5.54 -5.19
C TYR A 159 3.66 6.87 -4.88
N GLU A 160 4.98 6.89 -4.96
CA GLU A 160 5.75 8.13 -4.79
C GLU A 160 5.48 9.16 -5.87
N TYR A 161 5.26 8.74 -7.12
CA TYR A 161 4.87 9.66 -8.18
C TYR A 161 3.52 10.33 -7.87
N ILE A 162 2.55 9.55 -7.39
CA ILE A 162 1.23 10.06 -6.98
C ILE A 162 1.35 11.03 -5.80
N LEU A 163 2.18 10.69 -4.80
CA LEU A 163 2.49 11.60 -3.68
C LEU A 163 3.12 12.92 -4.18
N GLY A 164 4.00 12.83 -5.18
CA GLY A 164 4.60 14.01 -5.83
C GLY A 164 3.56 14.91 -6.52
N LYS A 165 2.56 14.33 -7.18
CA LYS A 165 1.43 15.07 -7.79
C LYS A 165 0.61 15.78 -6.72
N MET A 166 0.34 15.15 -5.60
CA MET A 166 -0.37 15.76 -4.48
C MET A 166 0.40 16.98 -3.95
N ALA A 167 1.70 16.86 -3.74
CA ALA A 167 2.54 17.96 -3.28
C ALA A 167 2.55 19.14 -4.29
N ALA A 168 2.58 18.85 -5.59
CA ALA A 168 2.57 19.87 -6.65
C ALA A 168 1.22 20.59 -6.77
N SER A 169 0.11 20.00 -6.33
CA SER A 169 -1.22 20.62 -6.37
C SER A 169 -1.38 21.81 -5.39
N GLY A 170 -0.46 21.95 -4.43
CA GLY A 170 -0.38 23.13 -3.54
C GLY A 170 -1.55 23.30 -2.56
N THR A 171 -2.52 22.40 -2.57
CA THR A 171 -3.82 22.59 -1.90
C THR A 171 -3.78 22.36 -0.39
N ASN A 172 -2.75 21.73 0.17
CA ASN A 172 -2.80 21.28 1.56
C ASN A 172 -1.66 21.76 2.47
N GLY A 173 -0.82 22.71 2.02
CA GLY A 173 0.27 23.23 2.86
C GLY A 173 1.32 22.20 3.28
N GLN A 174 1.27 21.00 2.74
CA GLN A 174 2.21 19.94 3.07
C GLN A 174 3.43 20.03 2.16
N PHE A 175 4.55 20.43 2.77
CA PHE A 175 5.84 20.46 2.11
C PHE A 175 6.48 19.07 2.20
N ARG A 176 6.75 18.47 1.04
CA ARG A 176 7.49 17.22 0.98
C ARG A 176 8.94 17.51 0.61
N THR A 177 9.85 16.91 1.37
CA THR A 177 11.27 16.95 1.01
C THR A 177 11.50 16.24 -0.33
N PRO A 178 12.17 16.86 -1.30
CA PRO A 178 12.45 16.22 -2.59
C PRO A 178 13.22 14.90 -2.42
N ARG A 179 12.85 13.87 -3.19
CA ARG A 179 13.41 12.52 -3.07
C ARG A 179 14.94 12.47 -3.14
N HIS A 180 15.54 13.22 -4.04
CA HIS A 180 17.01 13.26 -4.16
C HIS A 180 17.70 13.82 -2.92
N ILE A 181 17.04 14.72 -2.17
CA ILE A 181 17.53 15.23 -0.89
C ILE A 181 17.36 14.17 0.21
N ILE A 182 16.20 13.50 0.27
CA ILE A 182 15.97 12.39 1.21
C ILE A 182 17.04 11.32 1.00
N ARG A 183 17.24 10.88 -0.24
CA ARG A 183 18.24 9.87 -0.60
C ARG A 183 19.66 10.30 -0.18
N MET A 184 20.05 11.52 -0.50
CA MET A 184 21.35 12.05 -0.10
C MET A 184 21.55 11.99 1.43
N ILE A 185 20.54 12.38 2.20
CA ILE A 185 20.61 12.34 3.68
C ILE A 185 20.71 10.90 4.17
N VAL A 186 19.92 9.99 3.64
CA VAL A 186 19.94 8.57 4.04
C VAL A 186 21.28 7.93 3.70
N GLU A 187 21.85 8.20 2.52
CA GLU A 187 23.18 7.72 2.14
C GLU A 187 24.29 8.27 3.05
N MET A 188 24.16 9.50 3.54
CA MET A 188 25.11 10.06 4.49
C MET A 188 24.98 9.47 5.91
N MET A 189 23.79 9.03 6.28
CA MET A 189 23.50 8.44 7.59
C MET A 189 23.85 6.96 7.67
N GLU A 190 23.92 6.26 6.53
CA GLU A 190 24.28 4.85 6.41
C GLU A 190 23.51 3.94 7.40
N PRO A 191 22.14 3.94 7.37
CA PRO A 191 21.39 3.16 8.33
C PRO A 191 21.61 1.65 8.16
N THR A 192 21.61 0.92 9.29
CA THR A 192 21.85 -0.51 9.37
C THR A 192 20.59 -1.29 9.78
N PRO A 193 20.53 -2.62 9.53
CA PRO A 193 19.38 -3.45 9.96
C PRO A 193 19.15 -3.49 11.48
N GLN A 194 20.14 -3.11 12.29
CA GLN A 194 20.09 -3.15 13.75
C GLN A 194 19.65 -1.81 14.37
N ASP A 195 19.50 -0.77 13.57
CA ASP A 195 19.11 0.55 14.05
C ASP A 195 17.64 0.61 14.49
N TYR A 196 17.29 1.67 15.21
CA TYR A 196 15.95 2.16 15.45
C TYR A 196 15.81 3.53 14.78
N ILE A 197 15.11 3.58 13.66
CA ILE A 197 14.97 4.79 12.85
C ILE A 197 13.66 5.46 13.22
N CYS A 198 13.70 6.73 13.59
CA CYS A 198 12.53 7.51 13.97
C CYS A 198 12.42 8.78 13.12
N ASP A 199 11.26 8.97 12.50
CA ASP A 199 10.87 10.23 11.88
C ASP A 199 9.75 10.89 12.73
N PRO A 200 10.06 11.98 13.46
CA PRO A 200 9.12 12.62 14.36
C PRO A 200 8.05 13.47 13.66
N ALA A 201 8.13 13.65 12.35
CA ALA A 201 7.19 14.39 11.51
C ALA A 201 7.06 13.71 10.14
N MET A 202 6.69 12.42 10.17
CA MET A 202 6.91 11.48 9.07
C MET A 202 6.12 11.80 7.79
N GLY A 203 5.01 12.54 7.88
CA GLY A 203 4.15 12.79 6.75
C GLY A 203 3.76 11.49 6.03
N SER A 204 4.11 11.37 4.76
CA SER A 204 3.91 10.15 3.95
C SER A 204 5.00 9.08 4.15
N ALA A 205 5.84 9.19 5.18
CA ALA A 205 6.93 8.27 5.51
C ALA A 205 8.08 8.22 4.47
N GLY A 206 8.34 9.32 3.76
CA GLY A 206 9.35 9.34 2.69
C GLY A 206 10.76 9.00 3.16
N PHE A 207 11.22 9.54 4.30
CA PHE A 207 12.53 9.22 4.88
C PHE A 207 12.61 7.77 5.35
N LEU A 208 11.55 7.28 5.99
CA LEU A 208 11.48 5.91 6.51
C LEU A 208 11.52 4.88 5.38
N VAL A 209 10.80 5.13 4.29
CA VAL A 209 10.83 4.29 3.08
C VAL A 209 12.21 4.28 2.44
N GLU A 210 12.85 5.43 2.28
CA GLU A 210 14.18 5.49 1.68
C GLU A 210 15.24 4.79 2.55
N ALA A 211 15.13 4.89 3.89
CA ALA A 211 15.99 4.14 4.81
C ALA A 211 15.84 2.62 4.64
N VAL A 212 14.60 2.12 4.51
CA VAL A 212 14.35 0.69 4.24
C VAL A 212 14.93 0.27 2.89
N LYS A 213 14.80 1.10 1.85
CA LYS A 213 15.41 0.83 0.53
C LYS A 213 16.91 0.76 0.62
N TYR A 214 17.55 1.71 1.29
CA TYR A 214 18.98 1.71 1.53
C TYR A 214 19.46 0.41 2.21
N ILE A 215 18.77 0.00 3.28
CA ILE A 215 19.10 -1.24 4.00
C ILE A 215 18.91 -2.46 3.08
N LYS A 216 17.86 -2.52 2.27
CA LYS A 216 17.66 -3.60 1.29
C LYS A 216 18.78 -3.67 0.26
N GLU A 217 19.25 -2.53 -0.24
CA GLU A 217 20.32 -2.45 -1.24
C GLU A 217 21.70 -2.83 -0.67
N HIS A 218 22.00 -2.49 0.60
CA HIS A 218 23.33 -2.66 1.18
C HIS A 218 23.47 -3.88 2.09
N TYR A 219 22.36 -4.39 2.64
CA TYR A 219 22.33 -5.48 3.62
C TYR A 219 21.32 -6.58 3.21
N GLU A 220 21.38 -7.03 1.96
CA GLU A 220 20.46 -8.02 1.41
C GLU A 220 20.34 -9.28 2.28
N THR A 221 21.46 -9.74 2.87
CA THR A 221 21.51 -10.93 3.73
C THR A 221 20.68 -10.81 5.00
N ALA A 222 20.47 -9.61 5.53
CA ALA A 222 19.66 -9.37 6.73
C ALA A 222 18.18 -9.76 6.52
N PHE A 223 17.72 -9.76 5.27
CA PHE A 223 16.34 -10.13 4.93
C PHE A 223 16.10 -11.65 4.86
N TYR A 224 17.15 -12.46 5.10
CA TYR A 224 17.05 -13.93 5.18
C TYR A 224 17.23 -14.46 6.62
N ALA A 225 17.75 -13.67 7.55
CA ALA A 225 17.91 -14.04 8.95
C ALA A 225 16.63 -13.74 9.74
N ALA A 226 16.03 -14.77 10.37
CA ALA A 226 14.70 -14.64 10.98
C ALA A 226 14.60 -13.53 12.05
N GLU A 227 15.61 -13.35 12.89
CA GLU A 227 15.64 -12.30 13.93
C GLU A 227 15.74 -10.90 13.33
N GLU A 228 16.61 -10.71 12.33
CA GLU A 228 16.78 -9.44 11.63
C GLU A 228 15.53 -9.07 10.83
N VAL A 229 14.93 -10.04 10.14
CA VAL A 229 13.64 -9.87 9.43
C VAL A 229 12.54 -9.43 10.39
N HIS A 230 12.47 -10.03 11.58
CA HIS A 230 11.49 -9.63 12.58
C HIS A 230 11.71 -8.17 13.03
N HIS A 231 12.95 -7.80 13.39
CA HIS A 231 13.30 -6.44 13.78
C HIS A 231 12.98 -5.41 12.68
N ILE A 232 13.39 -5.70 11.44
CA ILE A 232 13.13 -4.83 10.27
C ILE A 232 11.62 -4.59 10.06
N LYS A 233 10.80 -5.62 10.26
CA LYS A 233 9.35 -5.54 10.04
C LYS A 233 8.58 -4.87 11.17
N THR A 234 9.09 -4.86 12.40
CA THR A 234 8.32 -4.46 13.59
C THR A 234 8.91 -3.29 14.36
N SER A 235 10.24 -3.17 14.47
CA SER A 235 10.89 -2.28 15.43
C SER A 235 11.83 -1.26 14.79
N LEU A 236 12.40 -1.58 13.63
CA LEU A 236 13.32 -0.70 12.91
C LEU A 236 12.69 0.67 12.63
N ILE A 237 11.43 0.69 12.19
CA ILE A 237 10.75 1.88 11.69
C ILE A 237 9.77 2.43 12.71
N ASN A 238 10.01 3.68 13.13
CA ASN A 238 9.20 4.43 14.07
C ASN A 238 8.82 5.78 13.44
N GLY A 239 7.55 6.16 13.47
CA GLY A 239 7.09 7.40 12.86
C GLY A 239 5.99 8.08 13.65
N TYR A 240 6.04 9.41 13.73
CA TYR A 240 5.02 10.22 14.39
C TYR A 240 4.46 11.27 13.44
N ASP A 241 3.19 11.57 13.56
CA ASP A 241 2.55 12.70 12.89
C ASP A 241 1.31 13.15 13.68
N THR A 242 0.93 14.41 13.53
CA THR A 242 -0.30 14.99 14.11
C THR A 242 -1.51 14.86 13.18
N ASP A 243 -1.31 14.47 11.92
CA ASP A 243 -2.37 14.26 10.94
C ASP A 243 -2.65 12.76 10.75
N GLN A 244 -3.83 12.32 11.16
CA GLN A 244 -4.24 10.91 11.00
C GLN A 244 -4.28 10.45 9.54
N THR A 245 -4.55 11.35 8.60
CA THR A 245 -4.53 11.05 7.17
C THR A 245 -3.11 10.75 6.71
N MET A 246 -2.12 11.52 7.21
CA MET A 246 -0.71 11.26 6.92
C MET A 246 -0.24 9.95 7.53
N LEU A 247 -0.64 9.64 8.75
CA LEU A 247 -0.34 8.34 9.37
C LEU A 247 -0.90 7.16 8.56
N ARG A 248 -2.11 7.29 8.02
CA ARG A 248 -2.71 6.29 7.12
C ARG A 248 -1.90 6.14 5.84
N ILE A 249 -1.62 7.27 5.16
CA ILE A 249 -0.83 7.29 3.93
C ILE A 249 0.57 6.72 4.17
N GLY A 250 1.21 7.11 5.27
CA GLY A 250 2.53 6.61 5.64
C GLY A 250 2.54 5.11 5.95
N ALA A 251 1.55 4.61 6.69
CA ALA A 251 1.39 3.18 6.97
C ALA A 251 1.23 2.37 5.68
N MET A 252 0.41 2.86 4.74
CA MET A 252 0.22 2.22 3.44
C MET A 252 1.49 2.27 2.59
N ASN A 253 2.21 3.40 2.58
CA ASN A 253 3.47 3.54 1.88
C ASN A 253 4.53 2.56 2.40
N LEU A 254 4.67 2.44 3.72
CA LEU A 254 5.57 1.49 4.35
C LEU A 254 5.20 0.04 4.02
N MET A 255 3.91 -0.29 4.04
CA MET A 255 3.42 -1.62 3.70
C MET A 255 3.68 -2.00 2.23
N LEU A 256 3.59 -1.04 1.30
CA LEU A 256 3.98 -1.22 -0.10
C LEU A 256 5.49 -1.48 -0.28
N HIS A 257 6.29 -1.19 0.75
CA HIS A 257 7.73 -1.45 0.81
C HIS A 257 8.10 -2.59 1.76
N ASP A 258 7.16 -3.51 2.04
CA ASP A 258 7.32 -4.71 2.88
C ASP A 258 7.54 -4.45 4.38
N VAL A 259 7.32 -3.24 4.87
CA VAL A 259 7.28 -2.93 6.31
C VAL A 259 5.87 -3.13 6.81
N THR A 260 5.59 -4.29 7.40
CA THR A 260 4.21 -4.72 7.68
C THR A 260 3.68 -4.28 9.04
N ALA A 261 4.54 -4.02 10.01
CA ALA A 261 4.15 -3.63 11.36
C ALA A 261 5.05 -2.53 11.95
N PRO A 262 5.18 -1.36 11.29
CA PRO A 262 5.96 -0.24 11.80
C PRO A 262 5.30 0.36 13.05
N GLU A 263 6.10 0.92 13.95
CA GLU A 263 5.62 1.68 15.11
C GLU A 263 5.22 3.10 14.70
N LEU A 264 3.96 3.29 14.36
CA LEU A 264 3.41 4.60 13.98
C LEU A 264 2.46 5.12 15.06
N ALA A 265 2.61 6.39 15.43
CA ALA A 265 1.75 6.98 16.46
C ALA A 265 1.28 8.40 16.09
N TRP A 266 0.02 8.68 16.40
CA TRP A 266 -0.51 10.03 16.42
C TRP A 266 0.06 10.76 17.63
N LYS A 267 0.99 11.67 17.39
CA LYS A 267 1.74 12.33 18.46
C LYS A 267 2.26 13.68 17.99
N ASP A 268 2.17 14.67 18.84
CA ASP A 268 2.95 15.90 18.76
C ASP A 268 4.37 15.60 19.27
N SER A 269 5.35 15.92 18.45
CA SER A 269 6.77 15.64 18.73
C SER A 269 7.53 16.83 19.36
N LEU A 270 6.84 17.94 19.57
CA LEU A 270 7.40 19.15 20.21
C LEU A 270 7.12 19.19 21.71
#